data_74bf181b37ae9edbbe768db7a15d3477
#
_entry.id   74bf181b37ae9edbbe768db7a15d3477
#
_cell.length_a   1.000
_cell.length_b   1.000
_cell.length_c   1.000
_cell.angle_alpha   90.00
_cell.angle_beta   90.00
_cell.angle_gamma   90.00
#
_symmetry.space_group_name_H-M   'P 1'
#
loop_
_entity.id
_entity.type
_entity.pdbx_description
1 polymer ?
#
loop_
_entity_poly.entity_id
_entity_poly.type
_entity_poly.pdbx_seq_one_letter_code
_entity_poly.pdbx_strand_id
1 'polypeptide(L)'
;HAQFRRQRQMCIRDSNWKAYARTGELMVNEKCRDAVTDLYLLIDSRDISRIGTVLKNPLEMSTVSAASLAAFFLKRRDSVALGIYGEKLSYLPPDTGDKQYFKILSALAGVTAQGEMPLQAVTNSLSGRFSRGSPVFIISSCEGDGTVPAAVRDLVGRGHEVTVLSPSSIDFERLVSRIPRMSYEVLKLERQNRLTTLAGSGAQVIDWMPDMDLSQALMQVRGY
;
A
#
# COMPACT_ATOMS: atom_id res chain seq x y z
N HIS A 1 -29.99 -1.69 36.12
CA HIS A 1 -29.51 -0.47 36.81
C HIS A 1 -27.97 -0.33 36.88
N ALA A 2 -27.18 -1.39 36.79
CA ALA A 2 -25.72 -1.35 36.83
C ALA A 2 -25.07 -0.83 35.52
N GLN A 3 -25.67 -1.10 34.35
CA GLN A 3 -25.18 -0.64 33.06
C GLN A 3 -25.32 0.89 32.88
N PHE A 4 -26.43 1.47 33.38
CA PHE A 4 -26.65 2.93 33.32
C PHE A 4 -25.71 3.71 34.25
N ARG A 5 -25.26 3.13 35.37
CA ARG A 5 -24.26 3.78 36.21
C ARG A 5 -22.86 3.82 35.59
N ARG A 6 -22.44 2.76 34.87
CA ARG A 6 -21.15 2.76 34.17
C ARG A 6 -21.08 3.78 33.01
N GLN A 7 -22.16 3.94 32.25
CA GLN A 7 -22.22 4.95 31.19
C GLN A 7 -22.17 6.38 31.75
N ARG A 8 -22.89 6.69 32.85
CA ARG A 8 -22.82 8.02 33.48
C ARG A 8 -21.43 8.35 34.02
N GLN A 9 -20.73 7.41 34.62
CA GLN A 9 -19.36 7.65 35.14
C GLN A 9 -18.34 7.85 34.02
N MET A 10 -18.52 7.20 32.86
CA MET A 10 -17.63 7.37 31.74
C MET A 10 -17.77 8.77 31.09
N CYS A 11 -19.01 9.26 30.89
CA CYS A 11 -19.25 10.59 30.34
C CYS A 11 -18.74 11.74 31.24
N ILE A 12 -18.82 11.62 32.56
CA ILE A 12 -18.38 12.64 33.50
C ILE A 12 -16.85 12.73 33.54
N ARG A 13 -16.16 11.60 33.43
CA ARG A 13 -14.69 11.52 33.51
C ARG A 13 -14.01 12.05 32.24
N ASP A 14 -14.66 11.97 31.09
CA ASP A 14 -14.13 12.39 29.79
C ASP A 14 -14.60 13.82 29.39
N SER A 15 -15.42 14.47 30.21
CA SER A 15 -15.88 15.85 29.99
C SER A 15 -14.78 16.84 30.31
N ASN A 16 -14.52 17.77 29.38
CA ASN A 16 -13.55 18.85 29.58
C ASN A 16 -14.19 20.03 30.33
N TRP A 17 -14.27 19.93 31.66
CA TRP A 17 -14.86 20.95 32.53
C TRP A 17 -14.15 22.29 32.43
N LYS A 18 -12.87 22.29 32.06
CA LYS A 18 -12.07 23.51 31.88
C LYS A 18 -12.47 24.25 30.58
N ALA A 19 -12.84 23.51 29.54
CA ALA A 19 -13.38 24.07 28.30
C ALA A 19 -14.81 24.60 28.55
N TYR A 20 -15.67 23.83 29.24
CA TYR A 20 -17.01 24.24 29.61
C TYR A 20 -17.02 25.58 30.40
N ALA A 21 -16.12 25.74 31.35
CA ALA A 21 -16.03 26.99 32.13
C ALA A 21 -15.62 28.22 31.30
N ARG A 22 -15.06 28.04 30.10
CA ARG A 22 -14.63 29.12 29.20
C ARG A 22 -15.61 29.40 28.08
N THR A 23 -16.29 28.40 27.57
CA THR A 23 -17.12 28.49 26.34
C THR A 23 -18.62 28.34 26.63
N GLY A 24 -19.01 27.79 27.80
CA GLY A 24 -20.39 27.46 28.12
C GLY A 24 -20.92 26.22 27.39
N GLU A 25 -20.09 25.58 26.54
CA GLU A 25 -20.47 24.38 25.80
C GLU A 25 -19.77 23.16 26.36
N LEU A 26 -20.52 22.05 26.54
CA LEU A 26 -19.99 20.79 27.04
C LEU A 26 -19.15 20.11 25.95
N MET A 27 -17.83 20.26 26.03
CA MET A 27 -16.89 19.56 25.16
C MET A 27 -16.46 18.25 25.81
N VAL A 28 -16.63 17.15 25.09
CA VAL A 28 -16.12 15.85 25.46
C VAL A 28 -14.74 15.72 24.87
N ASN A 29 -13.73 15.37 25.68
CA ASN A 29 -12.43 14.99 25.16
C ASN A 29 -12.59 13.60 24.50
N GLU A 30 -12.87 13.56 23.22
CA GLU A 30 -12.67 12.34 22.45
C GLU A 30 -11.18 12.02 22.46
N LYS A 31 -10.79 11.10 23.32
CA LYS A 31 -9.52 10.39 23.14
C LYS A 31 -9.70 9.50 21.94
N CYS A 32 -9.45 10.01 20.73
CA CYS A 32 -9.04 9.14 19.66
C CYS A 32 -7.85 8.36 20.22
N ARG A 33 -8.03 7.10 20.57
CA ARG A 33 -6.91 6.17 20.60
C ARG A 33 -6.42 6.20 19.16
N ASP A 34 -5.21 6.71 18.94
CA ASP A 34 -4.45 6.37 17.75
C ASP A 34 -4.33 4.84 17.79
N ALA A 35 -5.29 4.19 17.16
CA ALA A 35 -5.25 2.74 17.03
C ALA A 35 -4.05 2.50 16.11
N VAL A 36 -2.99 1.90 16.65
CA VAL A 36 -1.85 1.45 15.85
C VAL A 36 -2.41 0.57 14.75
N THR A 37 -2.28 1.02 13.52
CA THR A 37 -2.78 0.32 12.36
C THR A 37 -1.63 -0.50 11.76
N ASP A 38 -1.88 -1.78 11.51
CA ASP A 38 -0.93 -2.62 10.79
C ASP A 38 -1.05 -2.33 9.30
N LEU A 39 -0.01 -1.80 8.70
CA LEU A 39 0.09 -1.55 7.26
C LEU A 39 0.88 -2.67 6.59
N TYR A 40 0.41 -3.17 5.46
CA TYR A 40 1.09 -4.20 4.68
C TYR A 40 1.55 -3.64 3.35
N LEU A 41 2.86 -3.67 3.10
CA LEU A 41 3.48 -3.31 1.82
C LEU A 41 3.85 -4.59 1.08
N LEU A 42 3.30 -4.81 -0.11
CA LEU A 42 3.63 -5.93 -1.00
C LEU A 42 4.33 -5.40 -2.25
N ILE A 43 5.56 -5.83 -2.48
CA ILE A 43 6.39 -5.36 -3.59
C ILE A 43 6.62 -6.49 -4.57
N ASP A 44 6.35 -6.18 -5.83
CA ASP A 44 6.60 -7.03 -6.96
C ASP A 44 8.07 -6.94 -7.39
N SER A 45 8.82 -8.02 -7.21
CA SER A 45 10.19 -8.18 -7.67
C SER A 45 10.33 -9.28 -8.74
N ARG A 46 9.27 -9.58 -9.49
CA ARG A 46 9.31 -10.54 -10.59
C ARG A 46 10.17 -10.00 -11.75
N ASP A 47 10.58 -10.88 -12.64
CA ASP A 47 11.44 -10.53 -13.79
C ASP A 47 10.90 -9.36 -14.63
N ILE A 48 9.58 -9.24 -14.75
CA ILE A 48 8.89 -8.15 -15.46
C ILE A 48 9.23 -6.75 -14.88
N SER A 49 9.59 -6.68 -13.60
CA SER A 49 9.94 -5.43 -12.92
C SER A 49 11.32 -4.86 -13.32
N ARG A 50 12.10 -5.60 -14.13
CA ARG A 50 13.42 -5.18 -14.64
C ARG A 50 13.34 -4.26 -15.85
N ILE A 51 12.17 -4.06 -16.46
CA ILE A 51 12.00 -3.27 -17.66
C ILE A 51 12.45 -1.83 -17.42
N GLY A 52 13.33 -1.31 -18.30
CA GLY A 52 13.85 0.05 -18.18
C GLY A 52 15.38 0.10 -18.08
N THR A 53 15.91 1.17 -17.51
CA THR A 53 17.35 1.33 -17.25
C THR A 53 17.70 0.82 -15.84
N VAL A 54 19.01 0.67 -15.55
CA VAL A 54 19.50 0.27 -14.23
C VAL A 54 19.01 1.19 -13.12
N LEU A 55 18.87 2.49 -13.39
CA LEU A 55 18.48 3.52 -12.42
C LEU A 55 16.99 3.91 -12.50
N LYS A 56 16.33 3.58 -13.61
CA LYS A 56 14.90 3.90 -13.83
C LYS A 56 14.20 2.67 -14.35
N ASN A 57 13.58 1.94 -13.44
CA ASN A 57 12.80 0.75 -13.71
C ASN A 57 11.67 0.61 -12.66
N PRO A 58 10.65 -0.20 -12.92
CA PRO A 58 9.55 -0.40 -11.97
C PRO A 58 9.99 -0.90 -10.59
N LEU A 59 11.02 -1.75 -10.51
CA LEU A 59 11.53 -2.26 -9.24
C LEU A 59 12.15 -1.15 -8.39
N GLU A 60 12.99 -0.30 -9.00
CA GLU A 60 13.60 0.84 -8.30
C GLU A 60 12.54 1.82 -7.78
N MET A 61 11.54 2.15 -8.61
CA MET A 61 10.41 2.95 -8.15
C MET A 61 9.67 2.28 -7.01
N SER A 62 9.43 0.98 -7.08
CA SER A 62 8.72 0.22 -6.05
C SER A 62 9.48 0.21 -4.73
N THR A 63 10.80 0.03 -4.75
CA THR A 63 11.64 0.03 -3.53
C THR A 63 11.70 1.41 -2.88
N VAL A 64 11.87 2.47 -3.67
CA VAL A 64 11.88 3.86 -3.17
C VAL A 64 10.53 4.25 -2.58
N SER A 65 9.43 3.88 -3.24
CA SER A 65 8.09 4.17 -2.72
C SER A 65 7.79 3.41 -1.43
N ALA A 66 8.15 2.14 -1.37
CA ALA A 66 7.97 1.34 -0.16
C ALA A 66 8.78 1.89 1.02
N ALA A 67 10.03 2.31 0.79
CA ALA A 67 10.84 2.97 1.82
C ALA A 67 10.20 4.28 2.31
N SER A 68 9.66 5.08 1.37
CA SER A 68 9.01 6.35 1.69
C SER A 68 7.70 6.16 2.45
N LEU A 69 6.86 5.22 2.02
CA LEU A 69 5.62 4.86 2.73
C LEU A 69 5.94 4.30 4.13
N ALA A 70 6.91 3.40 4.25
CA ALA A 70 7.34 2.86 5.54
C ALA A 70 7.80 3.99 6.48
N ALA A 71 8.63 4.93 6.00
CA ALA A 71 9.06 6.07 6.78
C ALA A 71 7.89 6.94 7.27
N PHE A 72 6.91 7.19 6.39
CA PHE A 72 5.74 8.00 6.71
C PHE A 72 4.88 7.35 7.80
N PHE A 73 4.51 6.07 7.64
CA PHE A 73 3.65 5.39 8.59
C PHE A 73 4.35 5.09 9.92
N LEU A 74 5.63 4.68 9.91
CA LEU A 74 6.38 4.45 11.14
C LEU A 74 6.58 5.74 11.96
N LYS A 75 6.72 6.92 11.32
CA LYS A 75 6.72 8.22 12.03
C LYS A 75 5.39 8.50 12.72
N ARG A 76 4.28 8.03 12.19
CA ARG A 76 2.94 8.13 12.79
C ARG A 76 2.70 7.09 13.89
N ARG A 77 3.69 6.26 14.19
CA ARG A 77 3.62 5.14 15.14
C ARG A 77 2.72 4.00 14.68
N ASP A 78 2.39 3.93 13.40
CA ASP A 78 1.76 2.76 12.81
C ASP A 78 2.78 1.61 12.71
N SER A 79 2.31 0.37 12.64
CA SER A 79 3.17 -0.78 12.39
C SER A 79 3.20 -1.10 10.90
N VAL A 80 4.38 -1.44 10.37
CA VAL A 80 4.56 -1.71 8.95
C VAL A 80 5.15 -3.09 8.74
N ALA A 81 4.46 -3.90 7.93
CA ALA A 81 4.92 -5.18 7.40
C ALA A 81 5.40 -5.00 5.97
N LEU A 82 6.35 -5.83 5.55
CA LEU A 82 6.86 -5.85 4.17
C LEU A 82 6.82 -7.27 3.62
N GLY A 83 6.23 -7.43 2.45
CA GLY A 83 6.31 -8.64 1.63
C GLY A 83 6.96 -8.32 0.29
N ILE A 84 8.03 -9.03 -0.07
CA ILE A 84 8.69 -8.93 -1.37
C ILE A 84 8.52 -10.28 -2.05
N TYR A 85 7.95 -10.27 -3.25
CA TYR A 85 7.68 -11.51 -3.98
C TYR A 85 8.22 -11.47 -5.40
N GLY A 86 8.80 -12.59 -5.82
CA GLY A 86 9.40 -12.79 -7.13
C GLY A 86 9.71 -14.27 -7.31
N GLU A 87 10.96 -14.70 -7.12
CA GLU A 87 11.32 -16.12 -7.04
C GLU A 87 10.80 -16.77 -5.75
N LYS A 88 10.90 -16.03 -4.65
CA LYS A 88 10.47 -16.43 -3.30
C LYS A 88 9.72 -15.29 -2.64
N LEU A 89 8.91 -15.64 -1.65
CA LEU A 89 8.28 -14.65 -0.78
C LEU A 89 9.19 -14.39 0.42
N SER A 90 9.71 -13.17 0.51
CA SER A 90 10.37 -12.65 1.70
C SER A 90 9.36 -11.83 2.49
N TYR A 91 9.20 -12.12 3.79
CA TYR A 91 8.20 -11.45 4.62
C TYR A 91 8.78 -10.96 5.93
N LEU A 92 8.63 -9.66 6.19
CA LEU A 92 8.89 -9.03 7.48
C LEU A 92 7.56 -8.76 8.17
N PRO A 93 7.32 -9.32 9.37
CA PRO A 93 6.09 -9.10 10.11
C PRO A 93 5.94 -7.62 10.52
N PRO A 94 4.69 -7.16 10.83
CA PRO A 94 4.47 -5.80 11.26
C PRO A 94 5.18 -5.52 12.59
N ASP A 95 5.86 -4.39 12.65
CA ASP A 95 6.56 -3.87 13.83
C ASP A 95 6.66 -2.36 13.70
N THR A 96 7.01 -1.67 14.77
CA THR A 96 7.04 -0.20 14.87
C THR A 96 8.45 0.35 15.09
N GLY A 97 8.61 1.66 14.85
CA GLY A 97 9.81 2.41 15.20
C GLY A 97 11.00 2.20 14.27
N ASP A 98 12.12 2.84 14.63
CA ASP A 98 13.31 2.93 13.78
C ASP A 98 13.95 1.57 13.46
N LYS A 99 13.88 0.61 14.40
CA LYS A 99 14.41 -0.73 14.14
C LYS A 99 13.71 -1.42 12.99
N GLN A 100 12.39 -1.27 12.90
CA GLN A 100 11.61 -1.81 11.78
C GLN A 100 11.96 -1.11 10.48
N TYR A 101 12.13 0.21 10.51
CA TYR A 101 12.55 0.96 9.34
C TYR A 101 13.89 0.47 8.78
N PHE A 102 14.89 0.26 9.65
CA PHE A 102 16.20 -0.28 9.22
C PHE A 102 16.10 -1.71 8.66
N LYS A 103 15.25 -2.58 9.23
CA LYS A 103 15.00 -3.92 8.67
C LYS A 103 14.39 -3.82 7.26
N ILE A 104 13.41 -2.93 7.08
CA ILE A 104 12.77 -2.68 5.78
C ILE A 104 13.80 -2.17 4.77
N LEU A 105 14.59 -1.15 5.11
CA LEU A 105 15.63 -0.64 4.22
C LEU A 105 16.66 -1.70 3.84
N SER A 106 17.10 -2.54 4.79
CA SER A 106 18.04 -3.63 4.54
C SER A 106 17.44 -4.66 3.60
N ALA A 107 16.16 -5.01 3.75
CA ALA A 107 15.47 -5.92 2.86
C ALA A 107 15.33 -5.35 1.45
N LEU A 108 14.97 -4.06 1.33
CA LEU A 108 14.81 -3.37 0.06
C LEU A 108 16.13 -3.21 -0.70
N ALA A 109 17.24 -2.94 0.01
CA ALA A 109 18.55 -2.79 -0.61
C ALA A 109 19.09 -4.07 -1.29
N GLY A 110 18.60 -5.23 -0.87
CA GLY A 110 19.01 -6.53 -1.43
C GLY A 110 18.05 -7.07 -2.50
N VAL A 111 17.03 -6.32 -2.88
CA VAL A 111 16.01 -6.79 -3.84
C VAL A 111 16.57 -6.84 -5.25
N THR A 112 16.36 -7.98 -5.89
CA THR A 112 16.66 -8.18 -7.32
C THR A 112 15.41 -8.70 -8.03
N ALA A 113 15.20 -8.27 -9.28
CA ALA A 113 14.09 -8.78 -10.07
C ALA A 113 14.36 -10.21 -10.51
N GLN A 114 13.60 -11.18 -9.99
CA GLN A 114 13.73 -12.60 -10.28
C GLN A 114 12.42 -13.35 -10.06
N GLY A 115 12.12 -14.29 -10.95
CA GLY A 115 11.00 -15.22 -10.81
C GLY A 115 9.65 -14.68 -11.26
N GLU A 116 8.62 -15.50 -11.06
CA GLU A 116 7.28 -15.27 -11.61
C GLU A 116 6.15 -15.60 -10.62
N MET A 117 6.40 -15.50 -9.30
CA MET A 117 5.39 -15.84 -8.30
C MET A 117 4.13 -14.98 -8.46
N PRO A 118 2.94 -15.58 -8.65
CA PRO A 118 1.71 -14.81 -8.83
C PRO A 118 1.24 -14.20 -7.51
N LEU A 119 0.63 -13.02 -7.57
CA LEU A 119 0.13 -12.30 -6.38
C LEU A 119 -0.88 -13.13 -5.58
N GLN A 120 -1.72 -13.94 -6.24
CA GLN A 120 -2.67 -14.81 -5.55
C GLN A 120 -1.98 -15.82 -4.62
N ALA A 121 -0.83 -16.37 -5.02
CA ALA A 121 -0.07 -17.28 -4.16
C ALA A 121 0.50 -16.54 -2.94
N VAL A 122 0.94 -15.30 -3.12
CA VAL A 122 1.42 -14.41 -2.04
C VAL A 122 0.32 -14.12 -1.03
N THR A 123 -0.83 -13.64 -1.51
CA THR A 123 -1.98 -13.30 -0.64
C THR A 123 -2.52 -14.51 0.08
N ASN A 124 -2.55 -15.69 -0.54
CA ASN A 124 -2.93 -16.94 0.09
C ASN A 124 -1.95 -17.34 1.21
N SER A 125 -0.65 -17.22 0.96
CA SER A 125 0.40 -17.55 1.94
C SER A 125 0.40 -16.61 3.15
N LEU A 126 0.00 -15.35 2.95
CA LEU A 126 -0.06 -14.32 3.98
C LEU A 126 -1.47 -14.18 4.61
N SER A 127 -2.47 -14.90 4.13
CA SER A 127 -3.88 -14.69 4.50
C SER A 127 -4.16 -14.75 6.01
N GLY A 128 -3.44 -15.61 6.74
CA GLY A 128 -3.53 -15.73 8.21
C GLY A 128 -2.68 -14.72 8.99
N ARG A 129 -1.94 -13.84 8.31
CA ARG A 129 -1.02 -12.88 8.92
C ARG A 129 -1.52 -11.44 8.81
N PHE A 130 -2.53 -11.20 7.99
CA PHE A 130 -3.15 -9.88 7.86
C PHE A 130 -4.10 -9.61 9.04
N SER A 131 -3.92 -8.48 9.70
CA SER A 131 -4.86 -7.99 10.71
C SER A 131 -6.15 -7.51 10.02
N ARG A 132 -7.30 -7.74 10.64
CA ARG A 132 -8.59 -7.38 10.03
C ARG A 132 -8.69 -5.88 9.77
N GLY A 133 -9.18 -5.51 8.58
CA GLY A 133 -9.39 -4.11 8.21
C GLY A 133 -8.11 -3.31 7.97
N SER A 134 -6.95 -3.98 7.95
CA SER A 134 -5.67 -3.31 7.71
C SER A 134 -5.53 -2.86 6.25
N PRO A 135 -4.92 -1.69 5.99
CA PRO A 135 -4.57 -1.26 4.65
C PRO A 135 -3.45 -2.13 4.06
N VAL A 136 -3.61 -2.46 2.78
CA VAL A 136 -2.65 -3.25 1.99
C VAL A 136 -2.25 -2.44 0.76
N PHE A 137 -0.98 -2.08 0.68
CA PHE A 137 -0.40 -1.45 -0.51
C PHE A 137 0.27 -2.51 -1.36
N ILE A 138 -0.15 -2.62 -2.60
CA ILE A 138 0.46 -3.49 -3.60
C ILE A 138 1.20 -2.61 -4.60
N ILE A 139 2.52 -2.77 -4.69
CA ILE A 139 3.36 -1.99 -5.59
C ILE A 139 3.83 -2.93 -6.69
N SER A 140 3.16 -2.85 -7.84
CA SER A 140 3.38 -3.76 -8.98
C SER A 140 2.92 -3.10 -10.28
N SER A 141 3.63 -3.35 -11.37
CA SER A 141 3.16 -3.00 -12.72
C SER A 141 1.87 -3.73 -13.11
N CYS A 142 1.51 -4.79 -12.36
CA CYS A 142 0.36 -5.67 -12.62
C CYS A 142 0.40 -6.34 -13.99
N GLU A 143 1.58 -6.46 -14.59
CA GLU A 143 1.78 -7.10 -15.89
C GLU A 143 2.20 -8.56 -15.72
N GLY A 144 1.87 -9.38 -16.73
CA GLY A 144 2.24 -10.80 -16.74
C GLY A 144 1.57 -11.67 -15.67
N ASP A 145 0.65 -11.12 -14.87
CA ASP A 145 -0.04 -11.87 -13.83
C ASP A 145 -1.57 -11.68 -13.93
N GLY A 146 -2.24 -12.65 -14.54
CA GLY A 146 -3.71 -12.67 -14.62
C GLY A 146 -4.42 -12.88 -13.28
N THR A 147 -3.70 -13.19 -12.20
CA THR A 147 -4.29 -13.48 -10.89
C THR A 147 -4.50 -12.24 -10.04
N VAL A 148 -3.92 -11.10 -10.40
CA VAL A 148 -3.97 -9.86 -9.61
C VAL A 148 -5.41 -9.42 -9.31
N PRO A 149 -6.37 -9.40 -10.25
CA PRO A 149 -7.75 -9.01 -9.94
C PRO A 149 -8.44 -9.96 -8.95
N ALA A 150 -8.12 -11.25 -8.98
CA ALA A 150 -8.65 -12.23 -8.04
C ALA A 150 -8.06 -12.02 -6.63
N ALA A 151 -6.74 -11.84 -6.53
CA ALA A 151 -6.06 -11.55 -5.28
C ALA A 151 -6.59 -10.27 -4.62
N VAL A 152 -6.82 -9.22 -5.41
CA VAL A 152 -7.40 -7.96 -4.92
C VAL A 152 -8.82 -8.18 -4.40
N ARG A 153 -9.69 -8.87 -5.16
CA ARG A 153 -11.06 -9.16 -4.70
C ARG A 153 -11.07 -9.95 -3.39
N ASP A 154 -10.18 -10.92 -3.23
CA ASP A 154 -10.07 -11.71 -2.01
C ASP A 154 -9.68 -10.85 -0.80
N LEU A 155 -8.72 -9.93 -0.96
CA LEU A 155 -8.32 -9.00 0.09
C LEU A 155 -9.46 -8.05 0.45
N VAL A 156 -10.10 -7.42 -0.54
CA VAL A 156 -11.25 -6.53 -0.34
C VAL A 156 -12.42 -7.29 0.30
N GLY A 157 -12.71 -8.52 -0.15
CA GLY A 157 -13.75 -9.38 0.42
C GLY A 157 -13.50 -9.76 1.88
N ARG A 158 -12.25 -9.74 2.34
CA ARG A 158 -11.86 -9.92 3.75
C ARG A 158 -11.90 -8.62 4.56
N GLY A 159 -12.27 -7.50 3.94
CA GLY A 159 -12.42 -6.19 4.58
C GLY A 159 -11.13 -5.38 4.64
N HIS A 160 -10.12 -5.69 3.81
CA HIS A 160 -8.90 -4.88 3.71
C HIS A 160 -9.11 -3.71 2.76
N GLU A 161 -8.53 -2.57 3.08
CA GLU A 161 -8.40 -1.43 2.16
C GLU A 161 -7.19 -1.68 1.24
N VAL A 162 -7.45 -1.90 -0.05
CA VAL A 162 -6.38 -2.24 -0.99
C VAL A 162 -6.07 -1.05 -1.88
N THR A 163 -4.82 -0.62 -1.87
CA THR A 163 -4.28 0.40 -2.77
C THR A 163 -3.22 -0.25 -3.67
N VAL A 164 -3.42 -0.16 -4.98
CA VAL A 164 -2.46 -0.64 -5.98
C VAL A 164 -1.73 0.57 -6.56
N LEU A 165 -0.44 0.64 -6.29
CA LEU A 165 0.47 1.61 -6.90
C LEU A 165 1.17 0.93 -8.08
N SER A 166 0.81 1.33 -9.30
CA SER A 166 1.26 0.65 -10.50
C SER A 166 2.25 1.50 -11.31
N PRO A 167 3.58 1.24 -11.19
CA PRO A 167 4.56 1.85 -12.09
C PRO A 167 4.30 1.46 -13.53
N SER A 168 4.37 2.42 -14.46
CA SER A 168 4.11 2.19 -15.88
C SER A 168 5.30 1.54 -16.58
N SER A 169 5.32 0.21 -16.67
CA SER A 169 6.37 -0.54 -17.38
C SER A 169 6.55 -0.11 -18.83
N ILE A 170 5.45 0.22 -19.52
CA ILE A 170 5.45 0.65 -20.93
C ILE A 170 6.24 1.95 -21.10
N ASP A 171 6.08 2.90 -20.16
CA ASP A 171 6.81 4.17 -20.22
C ASP A 171 8.28 3.97 -19.87
N PHE A 172 8.62 3.01 -18.98
CA PHE A 172 10.00 2.60 -18.75
C PHE A 172 10.63 1.91 -19.95
N GLU A 173 9.90 1.04 -20.63
CA GLU A 173 10.38 0.38 -21.85
C GLU A 173 10.67 1.41 -22.95
N ARG A 174 9.84 2.45 -23.05
CA ARG A 174 10.05 3.56 -24.01
C ARG A 174 11.35 4.34 -23.78
N LEU A 175 11.90 4.32 -22.55
CA LEU A 175 13.18 4.95 -22.25
C LEU A 175 14.37 4.20 -22.85
N VAL A 176 14.24 2.90 -23.08
CA VAL A 176 15.32 2.03 -23.57
C VAL A 176 15.09 1.50 -24.98
N SER A 177 13.84 1.46 -25.43
CA SER A 177 13.44 0.88 -26.73
C SER A 177 12.64 1.87 -27.55
N ARG A 178 12.87 1.86 -28.89
CA ARG A 178 11.99 2.58 -29.82
C ARG A 178 10.72 1.77 -30.04
N ILE A 179 9.68 2.04 -29.27
CA ILE A 179 8.37 1.46 -29.50
C ILE A 179 7.68 2.27 -30.63
N PRO A 180 7.20 1.64 -31.72
CA PRO A 180 6.40 2.32 -32.73
C PRO A 180 5.16 2.97 -32.09
N ARG A 181 4.77 4.15 -32.58
CA ARG A 181 3.65 4.91 -31.99
C ARG A 181 2.36 4.09 -31.88
N MET A 182 2.02 3.34 -32.93
CA MET A 182 0.80 2.51 -32.93
C MET A 182 0.87 1.40 -31.86
N SER A 183 2.02 0.73 -31.73
CA SER A 183 2.23 -0.30 -30.69
C SER A 183 2.14 0.29 -29.28
N TYR A 184 2.70 1.48 -29.07
CA TYR A 184 2.60 2.18 -27.78
C TYR A 184 1.14 2.50 -27.41
N GLU A 185 0.33 3.00 -28.36
CA GLU A 185 -1.09 3.30 -28.10
C GLU A 185 -1.88 2.02 -27.76
N VAL A 186 -1.60 0.90 -28.43
CA VAL A 186 -2.24 -0.40 -28.12
C VAL A 186 -1.87 -0.86 -26.70
N LEU A 187 -0.58 -0.87 -26.37
CA LEU A 187 -0.10 -1.27 -25.04
C LEU A 187 -0.68 -0.37 -23.95
N LYS A 188 -0.80 0.93 -24.21
CA LYS A 188 -1.41 1.89 -23.29
C LYS A 188 -2.89 1.59 -23.04
N LEU A 189 -3.64 1.26 -24.08
CA LEU A 189 -5.06 0.85 -23.95
C LEU A 189 -5.18 -0.45 -23.16
N GLU A 190 -4.33 -1.44 -23.41
CA GLU A 190 -4.31 -2.69 -22.64
C GLU A 190 -4.01 -2.44 -21.15
N ARG A 191 -3.04 -1.55 -20.86
CA ARG A 191 -2.75 -1.15 -19.52
C ARG A 191 -3.95 -0.47 -18.84
N GLN A 192 -4.59 0.48 -19.51
CA GLN A 192 -5.78 1.17 -18.98
C GLN A 192 -6.90 0.17 -18.68
N ASN A 193 -7.13 -0.81 -19.55
CA ASN A 193 -8.12 -1.86 -19.31
C ASN A 193 -7.78 -2.71 -18.08
N ARG A 194 -6.49 -3.07 -17.88
CA ARG A 194 -6.04 -3.78 -16.67
C ARG A 194 -6.31 -2.96 -15.40
N LEU A 195 -5.89 -1.69 -15.38
CA LEU A 195 -6.08 -0.80 -14.23
C LEU A 195 -7.56 -0.57 -13.91
N THR A 196 -8.40 -0.41 -14.94
CA THR A 196 -9.86 -0.32 -14.81
C THR A 196 -10.45 -1.59 -14.20
N THR A 197 -9.98 -2.76 -14.63
CA THR A 197 -10.41 -4.05 -14.08
C THR A 197 -10.03 -4.19 -12.60
N LEU A 198 -8.84 -3.72 -12.22
CA LEU A 198 -8.38 -3.69 -10.83
C LEU A 198 -9.22 -2.74 -9.97
N ALA A 199 -9.52 -1.54 -10.47
CA ALA A 199 -10.40 -0.61 -9.79
C ALA A 199 -11.81 -1.21 -9.61
N GLY A 200 -12.33 -1.89 -10.62
CA GLY A 200 -13.58 -2.66 -10.55
C GLY A 200 -13.55 -3.83 -9.56
N SER A 201 -12.37 -4.28 -9.14
CA SER A 201 -12.19 -5.29 -8.08
C SER A 201 -12.25 -4.71 -6.66
N GLY A 202 -12.43 -3.39 -6.52
CA GLY A 202 -12.58 -2.69 -5.24
C GLY A 202 -11.28 -2.11 -4.69
N ALA A 203 -10.17 -2.14 -5.44
CA ALA A 203 -8.94 -1.46 -5.07
C ALA A 203 -8.95 0.02 -5.49
N GLN A 204 -8.27 0.84 -4.73
CA GLN A 204 -7.81 2.14 -5.21
C GLN A 204 -6.59 1.90 -6.11
N VAL A 205 -6.63 2.41 -7.34
CA VAL A 205 -5.55 2.17 -8.31
C VAL A 205 -4.92 3.50 -8.69
N ILE A 206 -3.60 3.56 -8.56
CA ILE A 206 -2.77 4.71 -8.89
C ILE A 206 -1.91 4.31 -10.08
N ASP A 207 -2.14 4.93 -11.24
CA ASP A 207 -1.26 4.81 -12.40
C ASP A 207 -0.07 5.75 -12.22
N TRP A 208 1.12 5.18 -12.02
CA TRP A 208 2.31 5.95 -11.69
C TRP A 208 3.29 6.02 -12.85
N MET A 209 3.42 7.21 -13.39
CA MET A 209 4.33 7.51 -14.51
C MET A 209 5.77 7.73 -14.01
N PRO A 210 6.80 7.42 -14.82
CA PRO A 210 8.21 7.61 -14.45
C PRO A 210 8.61 9.04 -14.07
N ASP A 211 7.88 10.03 -14.60
CA ASP A 211 8.14 11.46 -14.40
C ASP A 211 7.36 12.08 -13.24
N MET A 212 6.52 11.27 -12.58
CA MET A 212 5.64 11.72 -11.50
C MET A 212 6.26 11.42 -10.14
N ASP A 213 6.31 12.44 -9.27
CA ASP A 213 6.70 12.22 -7.88
C ASP A 213 5.68 11.37 -7.12
N LEU A 214 6.16 10.57 -6.16
CA LEU A 214 5.29 9.73 -5.33
C LEU A 214 4.19 10.54 -4.62
N SER A 215 4.50 11.74 -4.15
CA SER A 215 3.53 12.64 -3.52
C SER A 215 2.40 13.02 -4.46
N GLN A 216 2.71 13.32 -5.73
CA GLN A 216 1.71 13.63 -6.75
C GLN A 216 0.87 12.40 -7.11
N ALA A 217 1.50 11.22 -7.19
CA ALA A 217 0.80 9.97 -7.43
C ALA A 217 -0.21 9.68 -6.30
N LEU A 218 0.19 9.83 -5.06
CA LEU A 218 -0.67 9.60 -3.89
C LEU A 218 -1.81 10.64 -3.76
N MET A 219 -1.64 11.87 -4.23
CA MET A 219 -2.72 12.86 -4.26
C MET A 219 -3.89 12.50 -5.19
N GLN A 220 -3.71 11.56 -6.11
CA GLN A 220 -4.80 11.01 -6.93
C GLN A 220 -5.75 10.14 -6.11
N VAL A 221 -5.34 9.69 -4.95
CA VAL A 221 -6.17 8.93 -4.01
C VAL A 221 -7.04 9.91 -3.23
N ARG A 222 -8.35 9.85 -3.45
CA ARG A 222 -9.30 10.61 -2.64
C ARG A 222 -9.34 10.01 -1.24
N GLY A 223 -8.75 10.68 -0.24
CA GLY A 223 -9.03 10.36 1.15
C GLY A 223 -7.85 10.15 2.12
N TYR A 224 -6.64 10.60 1.81
CA TYR A 224 -5.54 10.68 2.80
C TYR A 224 -5.19 12.11 3.13
#